data_b4fee845264d7c48732d258a74c4cecf
#
_entry.id   b4fee845264d7c48732d258a74c4cecf
#
_cell.length_a   1.000
_cell.length_b   1.000
_cell.length_c   1.000
_cell.angle_alpha   90.00
_cell.angle_beta   90.00
_cell.angle_gamma   90.00
#
_symmetry.space_group_name_H-M   'P 1'
#
loop_
_entity.id
_entity.type
_entity.pdbx_description
1 polymer ?
#
loop_
_entity_poly.entity_id
_entity_poly.type
_entity_poly.pdbx_seq_one_letter_code
_entity_poly.pdbx_strand_id
1 'polypeptide(L)'
;WQSEERAPGLPPRLLLRRMKTEKLDGLPEKQEHVLQVPMPARQAEAYQRALALKDAASSYTTLEMIHALRQASLHPALLEGGLGNEELRFEDSARFMAMVQVLDAIAPKNEKVLIFLESLDLQEANQLPLLLQRRYKILHMPMVINGQVQTEARQQRVNKFQQESGFDVMLLSPKAGGVGLTLTAANHVIHLSRWWNPAVEDQCSDRVYRIGQ
;
A
#
# COMPACT_ATOMS: atom_id res chain seq x y z
N TRP A 1 -3.16 29.45 3.82
CA TRP A 1 -1.87 30.20 3.83
C TRP A 1 -2.20 31.63 3.50
N GLN A 2 -2.26 32.47 4.55
CA GLN A 2 -2.39 33.92 4.43
C GLN A 2 -1.12 34.45 3.74
N SER A 3 -1.32 35.36 2.81
CA SER A 3 -0.24 36.14 2.19
C SER A 3 0.47 36.95 3.28
N GLU A 4 1.57 36.43 3.83
CA GLU A 4 2.48 37.26 4.62
C GLU A 4 3.03 38.37 3.71
N GLU A 5 2.80 39.62 4.08
CA GLU A 5 3.40 40.80 3.42
C GLU A 5 4.91 40.66 3.41
N ARG A 6 5.45 40.73 2.26
CA ARG A 6 6.87 40.55 1.97
C ARG A 6 7.66 41.80 2.26
N ALA A 7 8.75 41.65 3.00
CA ALA A 7 9.71 42.77 3.12
C ALA A 7 10.29 43.18 1.74
N PRO A 8 10.33 44.43 1.42
CA PRO A 8 10.84 44.90 0.11
C PRO A 8 12.31 44.52 -0.07
N GLY A 9 12.67 43.99 -1.25
CA GLY A 9 14.04 43.60 -1.62
C GLY A 9 14.41 42.13 -1.57
N LEU A 10 13.51 41.24 -1.11
CA LEU A 10 13.76 39.78 -1.14
C LEU A 10 13.48 39.20 -2.53
N PRO A 11 14.33 38.25 -3.03
CA PRO A 11 14.09 37.56 -4.29
C PRO A 11 12.77 36.82 -4.29
N PRO A 12 12.12 36.58 -5.42
CA PRO A 12 10.86 35.84 -5.49
C PRO A 12 11.00 34.42 -4.90
N ARG A 13 10.05 33.99 -4.07
CA ARG A 13 10.02 32.59 -3.62
C ARG A 13 9.82 31.69 -4.84
N LEU A 14 10.80 30.82 -5.12
CA LEU A 14 10.76 29.85 -6.22
C LEU A 14 9.89 28.62 -5.83
N LEU A 15 8.79 28.84 -5.11
CA LEU A 15 7.84 27.79 -4.77
C LEU A 15 6.57 27.95 -5.62
N LEU A 16 6.41 27.08 -6.60
CA LEU A 16 5.19 26.98 -7.39
C LEU A 16 4.42 25.72 -6.97
N ARG A 17 3.30 25.90 -6.26
CA ARG A 17 2.36 24.82 -5.97
C ARG A 17 1.16 24.95 -6.91
N ARG A 18 0.91 23.88 -7.68
CA ARG A 18 -0.27 23.76 -8.55
C ARG A 18 -1.09 22.55 -8.09
N MET A 19 -2.40 22.71 -7.96
CA MET A 19 -3.29 21.59 -7.70
C MET A 19 -3.66 20.93 -9.03
N LYS A 20 -3.64 19.60 -9.08
CA LYS A 20 -3.97 18.84 -10.31
C LYS A 20 -5.39 19.15 -10.80
N THR A 21 -6.33 19.24 -9.90
CA THR A 21 -7.74 19.54 -10.19
C THR A 21 -8.00 20.90 -10.83
N GLU A 22 -7.06 21.86 -10.67
CA GLU A 22 -7.23 23.22 -11.17
C GLU A 22 -6.61 23.45 -12.56
N LYS A 23 -5.77 22.54 -13.04
CA LYS A 23 -4.88 22.79 -14.19
C LYS A 23 -4.86 21.71 -15.26
N LEU A 24 -5.55 20.57 -15.06
CA LEU A 24 -5.46 19.45 -15.99
C LEU A 24 -6.86 19.08 -16.50
N ASP A 25 -7.17 19.53 -17.72
CA ASP A 25 -8.32 19.05 -18.47
C ASP A 25 -8.09 17.59 -18.90
N GLY A 26 -9.12 16.76 -18.78
CA GLY A 26 -9.06 15.33 -19.18
C GLY A 26 -8.54 14.37 -18.11
N LEU A 27 -8.37 14.82 -16.86
CA LEU A 27 -8.08 13.91 -15.75
C LEU A 27 -9.39 13.22 -15.31
N PRO A 28 -9.45 11.89 -15.22
CA PRO A 28 -10.64 11.19 -14.71
C PRO A 28 -10.91 11.57 -13.25
N GLU A 29 -12.15 11.40 -12.79
CA GLU A 29 -12.51 11.66 -11.41
C GLU A 29 -11.86 10.60 -10.49
N LYS A 30 -11.15 11.05 -9.45
CA LYS A 30 -10.58 10.17 -8.42
C LYS A 30 -11.71 9.75 -7.47
N GLN A 31 -12.01 8.45 -7.42
CA GLN A 31 -12.96 7.88 -6.47
C GLN A 31 -12.21 7.23 -5.31
N GLU A 32 -12.60 7.57 -4.09
CA GLU A 32 -12.05 6.98 -2.87
C GLU A 32 -13.13 6.19 -2.12
N HIS A 33 -12.80 4.94 -1.80
CA HIS A 33 -13.68 4.05 -1.06
C HIS A 33 -13.02 3.60 0.24
N VAL A 34 -13.71 3.78 1.35
CA VAL A 34 -13.28 3.27 2.67
C VAL A 34 -14.15 2.08 3.04
N LEU A 35 -13.54 0.91 3.15
CA LEU A 35 -14.22 -0.31 3.55
C LEU A 35 -14.03 -0.55 5.05
N GLN A 36 -15.13 -0.77 5.76
CA GLN A 36 -15.14 -1.19 7.15
C GLN A 36 -15.50 -2.67 7.24
N VAL A 37 -14.58 -3.47 7.77
CA VAL A 37 -14.74 -4.92 7.88
C VAL A 37 -14.44 -5.34 9.31
N PRO A 38 -15.28 -6.15 9.96
CA PRO A 38 -15.03 -6.68 11.29
C PRO A 38 -13.81 -7.60 11.27
N MET A 39 -13.01 -7.57 12.34
CA MET A 39 -11.87 -8.47 12.49
C MET A 39 -12.35 -9.91 12.68
N PRO A 40 -11.78 -10.90 11.96
CA PRO A 40 -11.97 -12.32 12.28
C PRO A 40 -11.52 -12.65 13.71
N ALA A 41 -12.06 -13.71 14.31
CA ALA A 41 -11.76 -14.08 15.70
C ALA A 41 -10.26 -14.16 16.00
N ARG A 42 -9.49 -14.88 15.16
CA ARG A 42 -8.04 -15.01 15.30
C ARG A 42 -7.33 -13.64 15.29
N GLN A 43 -7.73 -12.74 14.41
CA GLN A 43 -7.17 -11.40 14.34
C GLN A 43 -7.56 -10.56 15.56
N ALA A 44 -8.81 -10.64 16.00
CA ALA A 44 -9.28 -9.93 17.19
C ALA A 44 -8.51 -10.39 18.45
N GLU A 45 -8.30 -11.69 18.61
CA GLU A 45 -7.49 -12.24 19.71
C GLU A 45 -6.02 -11.75 19.65
N ALA A 46 -5.40 -11.77 18.47
CA ALA A 46 -4.04 -11.26 18.30
C ALA A 46 -3.95 -9.76 18.62
N TYR A 47 -4.95 -8.99 18.21
CA TYR A 47 -5.05 -7.57 18.54
C TYR A 47 -5.20 -7.31 20.05
N GLN A 48 -6.05 -8.10 20.73
CA GLN A 48 -6.20 -8.01 22.19
C GLN A 48 -4.91 -8.40 22.93
N ARG A 49 -4.19 -9.43 22.47
CA ARG A 49 -2.86 -9.77 23.01
C ARG A 49 -1.88 -8.60 22.86
N ALA A 50 -1.87 -7.95 21.71
CA ALA A 50 -1.02 -6.76 21.51
C ALA A 50 -1.39 -5.59 22.42
N LEU A 51 -2.68 -5.38 22.71
CA LEU A 51 -3.14 -4.38 23.69
C LEU A 51 -2.70 -4.72 25.10
N ALA A 52 -2.76 -5.98 25.50
CA ALA A 52 -2.36 -6.42 26.85
C ALA A 52 -0.85 -6.25 27.11
N LEU A 53 -0.02 -6.05 26.10
CA LEU A 53 1.40 -5.72 26.29
C LEU A 53 1.60 -4.39 27.05
N LYS A 54 0.60 -3.51 27.06
CA LYS A 54 0.61 -2.27 27.86
C LYS A 54 0.62 -2.53 29.37
N ASP A 55 -0.08 -3.58 29.79
CA ASP A 55 -0.29 -3.91 31.22
C ASP A 55 0.79 -4.85 31.78
N ALA A 56 1.55 -5.50 30.89
CA ALA A 56 2.70 -6.31 31.28
C ALA A 56 3.84 -5.38 31.74
N ALA A 57 3.87 -5.13 33.04
CA ALA A 57 4.81 -4.22 33.68
C ALA A 57 6.25 -4.44 33.18
N SER A 58 6.85 -3.40 32.65
CA SER A 58 8.27 -3.10 32.58
C SER A 58 9.11 -3.49 31.36
N SER A 59 8.67 -4.30 30.41
CA SER A 59 9.57 -4.70 29.30
C SER A 59 9.24 -4.12 27.92
N TYR A 60 8.03 -3.68 27.69
CA TYR A 60 7.63 -3.14 26.38
C TYR A 60 7.51 -1.63 26.39
N THR A 61 8.16 -0.97 25.43
CA THR A 61 7.98 0.46 25.20
C THR A 61 6.64 0.72 24.51
N THR A 62 6.11 1.93 24.67
CA THR A 62 4.89 2.36 23.93
C THR A 62 5.04 2.17 22.42
N LEU A 63 6.25 2.32 21.88
CA LEU A 63 6.54 2.14 20.48
C LEU A 63 6.40 0.69 20.03
N GLU A 64 6.89 -0.26 20.81
CA GLU A 64 6.76 -1.69 20.55
C GLU A 64 5.31 -2.14 20.57
N MET A 65 4.52 -1.66 21.52
CA MET A 65 3.07 -1.90 21.55
C MET A 65 2.36 -1.36 20.31
N ILE A 66 2.66 -0.13 19.90
CA ILE A 66 2.08 0.45 18.67
C ILE A 66 2.47 -0.38 17.44
N HIS A 67 3.72 -0.84 17.38
CA HIS A 67 4.18 -1.71 16.31
C HIS A 67 3.42 -3.03 16.29
N ALA A 68 3.27 -3.70 17.43
CA ALA A 68 2.51 -4.93 17.56
C ALA A 68 1.03 -4.75 17.16
N LEU A 69 0.39 -3.65 17.57
CA LEU A 69 -0.98 -3.33 17.15
C LEU A 69 -1.12 -3.13 15.64
N ARG A 70 -0.13 -2.48 15.00
CA ARG A 70 -0.10 -2.31 13.55
C ARG A 70 0.05 -3.64 12.84
N GLN A 71 0.93 -4.52 13.33
CA GLN A 71 1.12 -5.87 12.82
C GLN A 71 -0.17 -6.70 12.95
N ALA A 72 -0.77 -6.76 14.15
CA ALA A 72 -2.04 -7.47 14.38
C ALA A 72 -3.17 -6.92 13.50
N SER A 73 -3.25 -5.60 13.35
CA SER A 73 -4.24 -4.95 12.48
C SER A 73 -4.05 -5.29 11.00
N LEU A 74 -2.83 -5.62 10.56
CA LEU A 74 -2.54 -6.01 9.18
C LEU A 74 -2.78 -7.50 8.97
N HIS A 75 -2.14 -8.36 9.76
CA HIS A 75 -2.36 -9.81 9.76
C HIS A 75 -1.87 -10.45 11.07
N PRO A 76 -2.64 -11.34 11.72
CA PRO A 76 -2.27 -11.95 13.02
C PRO A 76 -0.95 -12.73 12.98
N ALA A 77 -0.65 -13.40 11.89
CA ALA A 77 0.59 -14.17 11.73
C ALA A 77 1.87 -13.33 11.88
N LEU A 78 1.82 -12.01 11.71
CA LEU A 78 2.96 -11.13 11.94
C LEU A 78 3.37 -11.02 13.42
N LEU A 79 2.44 -11.33 14.36
CA LEU A 79 2.70 -11.36 15.80
C LEU A 79 3.11 -12.73 16.32
N GLU A 80 2.69 -13.79 15.66
CA GLU A 80 2.79 -15.17 16.17
C GLU A 80 4.16 -15.81 15.88
N GLY A 81 5.24 -15.03 15.95
CA GLY A 81 6.62 -15.50 15.72
C GLY A 81 7.11 -15.30 14.29
N GLY A 82 6.41 -14.46 13.53
CA GLY A 82 6.70 -14.20 12.11
C GLY A 82 6.00 -15.19 11.17
N LEU A 83 6.13 -14.92 9.88
CA LEU A 83 5.51 -15.72 8.81
C LEU A 83 6.24 -17.07 8.55
N GLY A 84 6.78 -17.71 9.60
CA GLY A 84 7.58 -18.92 9.51
C GLY A 84 6.95 -20.06 8.70
N ASN A 85 6.52 -21.14 9.37
CA ASN A 85 5.95 -22.33 8.72
C ASN A 85 4.41 -22.30 8.59
N GLU A 86 3.74 -21.24 9.07
CA GLU A 86 2.30 -21.12 8.95
C GLU A 86 1.92 -20.59 7.57
N GLU A 87 0.95 -21.24 6.94
CA GLU A 87 0.42 -20.80 5.67
C GLU A 87 -0.40 -19.51 5.86
N LEU A 88 0.02 -18.43 5.18
CA LEU A 88 -0.71 -17.17 5.16
C LEU A 88 -2.10 -17.39 4.53
N ARG A 89 -3.17 -16.92 5.20
CA ARG A 89 -4.55 -17.08 4.74
C ARG A 89 -5.28 -15.74 4.67
N PHE A 90 -6.07 -15.56 3.62
CA PHE A 90 -6.85 -14.33 3.47
C PHE A 90 -7.90 -14.15 4.56
N GLU A 91 -8.50 -15.26 5.00
CA GLU A 91 -9.60 -15.29 5.97
C GLU A 91 -9.18 -14.87 7.37
N ASP A 92 -7.89 -14.90 7.68
CA ASP A 92 -7.37 -14.55 8.99
C ASP A 92 -7.23 -13.02 9.19
N SER A 93 -7.42 -12.21 8.14
CA SER A 93 -7.31 -10.76 8.21
C SER A 93 -8.47 -10.04 7.55
N ALA A 94 -9.11 -9.13 8.29
CA ALA A 94 -10.15 -8.25 7.79
C ALA A 94 -9.67 -7.44 6.58
N ARG A 95 -8.43 -6.93 6.61
CA ARG A 95 -7.84 -6.17 5.49
C ARG A 95 -7.61 -7.03 4.27
N PHE A 96 -7.18 -8.28 4.46
CA PHE A 96 -6.99 -9.21 3.36
C PHE A 96 -8.32 -9.62 2.74
N MET A 97 -9.34 -9.87 3.56
CA MET A 97 -10.69 -10.15 3.05
C MET A 97 -11.24 -8.97 2.25
N ALA A 98 -11.11 -7.74 2.76
CA ALA A 98 -11.52 -6.54 2.03
C ALA A 98 -10.75 -6.37 0.72
N MET A 99 -9.44 -6.57 0.74
CA MET A 99 -8.60 -6.55 -0.47
C MET A 99 -9.09 -7.57 -1.50
N VAL A 100 -9.33 -8.82 -1.09
CA VAL A 100 -9.83 -9.88 -1.96
C VAL A 100 -11.18 -9.52 -2.57
N GLN A 101 -12.10 -8.98 -1.77
CA GLN A 101 -13.40 -8.51 -2.27
C GLN A 101 -13.26 -7.48 -3.39
N VAL A 102 -12.32 -6.53 -3.24
CA VAL A 102 -12.04 -5.52 -4.26
C VAL A 102 -11.39 -6.16 -5.49
N LEU A 103 -10.39 -7.02 -5.30
CA LEU A 103 -9.68 -7.68 -6.39
C LEU A 103 -10.60 -8.63 -7.18
N ASP A 104 -11.54 -9.31 -6.52
CA ASP A 104 -12.54 -10.18 -7.17
C ASP A 104 -13.46 -9.38 -8.12
N ALA A 105 -13.72 -8.11 -7.83
CA ALA A 105 -14.48 -7.21 -8.70
C ALA A 105 -13.64 -6.62 -9.85
N ILE A 106 -12.32 -6.53 -9.69
CA ILE A 106 -11.40 -5.93 -10.69
C ILE A 106 -10.87 -6.98 -11.67
N ALA A 107 -10.53 -8.17 -11.18
CA ALA A 107 -9.88 -9.20 -12.00
C ALA A 107 -10.63 -9.56 -13.29
N PRO A 108 -11.98 -9.67 -13.32
CA PRO A 108 -12.73 -9.94 -14.55
C PRO A 108 -12.63 -8.83 -15.61
N LYS A 109 -12.27 -7.59 -15.18
CA LYS A 109 -12.13 -6.45 -16.08
C LYS A 109 -10.75 -6.39 -16.74
N ASN A 110 -9.83 -7.28 -16.37
CA ASN A 110 -8.43 -7.27 -16.83
C ASN A 110 -7.68 -5.95 -16.50
N GLU A 111 -8.07 -5.29 -15.43
CA GLU A 111 -7.44 -4.05 -14.97
C GLU A 111 -6.33 -4.34 -13.97
N LYS A 112 -5.36 -3.43 -13.88
CA LYS A 112 -4.18 -3.59 -13.04
C LYS A 112 -4.30 -2.84 -11.71
N VAL A 113 -3.71 -3.42 -10.67
CA VAL A 113 -3.83 -2.93 -9.30
C VAL A 113 -2.48 -2.73 -8.65
N LEU A 114 -2.29 -1.58 -7.99
CA LEU A 114 -1.17 -1.37 -7.08
C LEU A 114 -1.64 -1.59 -5.64
N ILE A 115 -0.88 -2.39 -4.88
CA ILE A 115 -1.14 -2.62 -3.46
C ILE A 115 0.01 -2.04 -2.65
N PHE A 116 -0.29 -1.02 -1.86
CA PHE A 116 0.68 -0.42 -0.94
C PHE A 116 0.60 -1.10 0.42
N LEU A 117 1.71 -1.68 0.85
CA LEU A 117 1.83 -2.27 2.18
C LEU A 117 3.23 -2.05 2.78
N GLU A 118 3.28 -1.90 4.10
CA GLU A 118 4.52 -1.56 4.81
C GLU A 118 5.36 -2.79 5.19
N SER A 119 4.70 -3.91 5.54
CA SER A 119 5.39 -5.12 5.99
C SER A 119 6.23 -5.72 4.86
N LEU A 120 7.54 -5.79 5.06
CA LEU A 120 8.47 -6.44 4.13
C LEU A 120 8.29 -7.96 4.13
N ASP A 121 7.98 -8.54 5.28
CA ASP A 121 7.76 -9.99 5.42
C ASP A 121 6.61 -10.47 4.53
N LEU A 122 5.49 -9.71 4.50
CA LEU A 122 4.37 -10.01 3.61
C LEU A 122 4.69 -9.80 2.12
N GLN A 123 5.71 -9.02 1.82
CA GLN A 123 6.17 -8.78 0.44
C GLN A 123 7.11 -9.87 -0.09
N GLU A 124 7.55 -10.79 0.76
CA GLU A 124 8.37 -11.92 0.30
C GLU A 124 7.60 -12.80 -0.69
N ALA A 125 8.34 -13.37 -1.64
CA ALA A 125 7.76 -14.08 -2.78
C ALA A 125 6.86 -15.25 -2.38
N ASN A 126 7.20 -15.95 -1.29
CA ASN A 126 6.45 -17.08 -0.75
C ASN A 126 5.24 -16.68 0.14
N GLN A 127 4.99 -15.40 0.32
CA GLN A 127 3.92 -14.88 1.17
C GLN A 127 2.75 -14.31 0.32
N LEU A 128 2.40 -13.06 0.51
CA LEU A 128 1.26 -12.44 -0.19
C LEU A 128 1.37 -12.53 -1.73
N PRO A 129 2.56 -12.34 -2.37
CA PRO A 129 2.68 -12.53 -3.82
C PRO A 129 2.23 -13.93 -4.27
N LEU A 130 2.69 -14.98 -3.59
CA LEU A 130 2.31 -16.36 -3.92
C LEU A 130 0.80 -16.61 -3.73
N LEU A 131 0.23 -16.07 -2.65
CA LEU A 131 -1.20 -16.18 -2.39
C LEU A 131 -2.04 -15.55 -3.51
N LEU A 132 -1.67 -14.34 -3.92
CA LEU A 132 -2.34 -13.61 -5.01
C LEU A 132 -2.17 -14.35 -6.35
N GLN A 133 -0.96 -14.82 -6.65
CA GLN A 133 -0.70 -15.58 -7.87
C GLN A 133 -1.59 -16.83 -7.96
N ARG A 134 -1.67 -17.60 -6.88
CA ARG A 134 -2.47 -18.84 -6.83
C ARG A 134 -3.97 -18.56 -6.98
N ARG A 135 -4.46 -17.54 -6.27
CA ARG A 135 -5.90 -17.21 -6.30
C ARG A 135 -6.35 -16.71 -7.67
N TYR A 136 -5.61 -15.79 -8.24
CA TYR A 136 -6.00 -15.12 -9.49
C TYR A 136 -5.36 -15.73 -10.73
N LYS A 137 -4.56 -16.80 -10.58
CA LYS A 137 -3.85 -17.48 -11.68
C LYS A 137 -3.04 -16.51 -12.55
N ILE A 138 -2.41 -15.53 -11.91
CA ILE A 138 -1.54 -14.56 -12.56
C ILE A 138 -0.37 -15.32 -13.18
N LEU A 139 -0.06 -15.02 -14.44
CA LEU A 139 0.94 -15.76 -15.23
C LEU A 139 2.32 -15.80 -14.57
N HIS A 140 2.71 -14.73 -13.93
CA HIS A 140 3.97 -14.62 -13.18
C HIS A 140 3.71 -14.19 -11.74
N MET A 141 4.72 -14.32 -10.90
CA MET A 141 4.67 -13.84 -9.52
C MET A 141 4.44 -12.33 -9.52
N PRO A 142 3.45 -11.81 -8.76
CA PRO A 142 3.27 -10.38 -8.56
C PRO A 142 4.59 -9.69 -8.20
N MET A 143 4.92 -8.63 -8.93
CA MET A 143 6.17 -7.92 -8.74
C MET A 143 6.12 -7.06 -7.48
N VAL A 144 7.25 -6.99 -6.80
CA VAL A 144 7.40 -6.22 -5.56
C VAL A 144 8.41 -5.10 -5.76
N ILE A 145 8.09 -3.88 -5.33
CA ILE A 145 9.01 -2.74 -5.29
C ILE A 145 9.08 -2.20 -3.86
N ASN A 146 10.23 -2.35 -3.23
CA ASN A 146 10.52 -1.83 -1.90
C ASN A 146 11.95 -1.26 -1.82
N GLY A 147 12.38 -0.87 -0.62
CA GLY A 147 13.70 -0.29 -0.42
C GLY A 147 14.89 -1.23 -0.69
N GLN A 148 14.64 -2.54 -0.75
CA GLN A 148 15.69 -3.55 -1.01
C GLN A 148 15.92 -3.77 -2.53
N VAL A 149 15.00 -3.30 -3.38
CA VAL A 149 15.09 -3.47 -4.84
C VAL A 149 16.00 -2.41 -5.43
N GLN A 150 17.03 -2.83 -6.14
CA GLN A 150 17.96 -1.93 -6.84
C GLN A 150 17.26 -1.13 -7.94
N THR A 151 17.80 0.03 -8.27
CA THR A 151 17.17 0.98 -9.19
C THR A 151 16.90 0.39 -10.57
N GLU A 152 17.85 -0.33 -11.14
CA GLU A 152 17.74 -0.96 -12.46
C GLU A 152 16.64 -2.04 -12.47
N ALA A 153 16.65 -2.90 -11.46
CA ALA A 153 15.63 -3.95 -11.30
C ALA A 153 14.23 -3.35 -11.06
N ARG A 154 14.16 -2.22 -10.35
CA ARG A 154 12.91 -1.48 -10.14
C ARG A 154 12.34 -1.00 -11.47
N GLN A 155 13.14 -0.38 -12.32
CA GLN A 155 12.69 0.10 -13.64
C GLN A 155 12.27 -1.06 -14.56
N GLN A 156 13.01 -2.17 -14.53
CA GLN A 156 12.63 -3.38 -15.29
C GLN A 156 11.27 -3.93 -14.84
N ARG A 157 11.01 -4.00 -13.53
CA ARG A 157 9.70 -4.43 -12.99
C ARG A 157 8.57 -3.48 -13.40
N VAL A 158 8.79 -2.18 -13.34
CA VAL A 158 7.84 -1.18 -13.80
C VAL A 158 7.53 -1.35 -15.29
N ASN A 159 8.56 -1.45 -16.13
CA ASN A 159 8.38 -1.61 -17.57
C ASN A 159 7.61 -2.90 -17.90
N LYS A 160 7.95 -4.01 -17.25
CA LYS A 160 7.27 -5.28 -17.42
C LYS A 160 5.79 -5.15 -17.04
N PHE A 161 5.48 -4.61 -15.85
CA PHE A 161 4.11 -4.39 -15.41
C PHE A 161 3.31 -3.49 -16.36
N GLN A 162 3.94 -2.47 -16.93
CA GLN A 162 3.31 -1.57 -17.89
C GLN A 162 3.00 -2.23 -19.22
N GLN A 163 3.88 -3.11 -19.72
CA GLN A 163 3.79 -3.72 -21.06
C GLN A 163 2.87 -4.95 -21.11
N GLU A 164 2.79 -5.71 -20.03
CA GLU A 164 1.95 -6.90 -19.99
C GLU A 164 0.47 -6.52 -20.06
N SER A 165 -0.34 -7.36 -20.70
CA SER A 165 -1.79 -7.19 -20.77
C SER A 165 -2.50 -8.07 -19.76
N GLY A 166 -3.75 -7.69 -19.42
CA GLY A 166 -4.59 -8.47 -18.52
C GLY A 166 -4.48 -8.02 -17.06
N PHE A 167 -5.17 -8.75 -16.20
CA PHE A 167 -5.14 -8.51 -14.76
C PHE A 167 -3.76 -8.79 -14.17
N ASP A 168 -3.22 -7.83 -13.46
CA ASP A 168 -1.96 -7.97 -12.74
C ASP A 168 -1.94 -7.12 -11.47
N VAL A 169 -1.10 -7.53 -10.53
CA VAL A 169 -0.93 -6.87 -9.24
C VAL A 169 0.54 -6.57 -9.00
N MET A 170 0.83 -5.35 -8.57
CA MET A 170 2.17 -4.97 -8.10
C MET A 170 2.10 -4.53 -6.63
N LEU A 171 2.99 -5.06 -5.80
CA LEU A 171 3.11 -4.67 -4.40
C LEU A 171 4.20 -3.62 -4.23
N LEU A 172 3.91 -2.56 -3.48
CA LEU A 172 4.86 -1.48 -3.25
C LEU A 172 4.94 -1.13 -1.76
N SER A 173 6.14 -0.86 -1.29
CA SER A 173 6.25 -0.16 -0.01
C SER A 173 5.90 1.33 -0.20
N PRO A 174 5.25 2.01 0.78
CA PRO A 174 4.91 3.43 0.66
C PRO A 174 6.14 4.32 0.37
N LYS A 175 7.28 4.00 0.96
CA LYS A 175 8.55 4.71 0.69
C LYS A 175 9.02 4.56 -0.76
N ALA A 176 8.87 3.36 -1.34
CA ALA A 176 9.24 3.13 -2.73
C ALA A 176 8.28 3.82 -3.71
N GLY A 177 7.00 3.94 -3.37
CA GLY A 177 6.02 4.72 -4.11
C GLY A 177 6.38 6.21 -4.21
N GLY A 178 7.11 6.76 -3.22
CA GLY A 178 7.61 8.14 -3.23
C GLY A 178 8.69 8.45 -4.29
N VAL A 179 9.34 7.43 -4.87
CA VAL A 179 10.51 7.58 -5.76
C VAL A 179 10.09 7.66 -7.23
N GLY A 180 9.48 8.77 -7.67
CA GLY A 180 9.36 9.17 -9.09
C GLY A 180 8.81 8.14 -10.10
N LEU A 181 8.27 6.99 -9.67
CA LEU A 181 7.76 5.94 -10.57
C LEU A 181 6.50 6.41 -11.30
N THR A 182 6.40 6.09 -12.57
CA THR A 182 5.19 6.30 -13.39
C THR A 182 4.55 4.94 -13.65
N LEU A 183 3.33 4.74 -13.15
CA LEU A 183 2.62 3.47 -13.16
C LEU A 183 1.21 3.65 -13.79
N THR A 184 1.17 4.25 -14.97
CA THR A 184 -0.07 4.62 -15.67
C THR A 184 -0.87 3.44 -16.18
N ALA A 185 -0.30 2.24 -16.26
CA ALA A 185 -1.05 1.04 -16.62
C ALA A 185 -1.96 0.52 -15.50
N ALA A 186 -1.79 1.00 -14.26
CA ALA A 186 -2.65 0.61 -13.17
C ALA A 186 -3.87 1.54 -13.09
N ASN A 187 -5.04 0.96 -12.93
CA ASN A 187 -6.31 1.68 -12.79
C ASN A 187 -6.72 1.84 -11.33
N HIS A 188 -6.22 0.97 -10.45
CA HIS A 188 -6.63 0.88 -9.06
C HIS A 188 -5.46 0.94 -8.09
N VAL A 189 -5.70 1.54 -6.93
CA VAL A 189 -4.76 1.59 -5.81
C VAL A 189 -5.46 1.07 -4.56
N ILE A 190 -4.82 0.13 -3.88
CA ILE A 190 -5.26 -0.37 -2.57
C ILE A 190 -4.19 0.00 -1.53
N HIS A 191 -4.56 0.77 -0.52
CA HIS A 191 -3.74 1.02 0.64
C HIS A 191 -4.05 -0.02 1.72
N LEU A 192 -3.30 -1.11 1.73
CA LEU A 192 -3.46 -2.18 2.70
C LEU A 192 -2.92 -1.80 4.09
N SER A 193 -1.89 -0.96 4.12
CA SER A 193 -1.36 -0.32 5.34
C SER A 193 -1.59 1.20 5.28
N ARG A 194 -2.12 1.77 6.36
CA ARG A 194 -2.24 3.23 6.49
C ARG A 194 -0.90 3.82 6.93
N TRP A 195 -0.51 4.93 6.32
CA TRP A 195 0.70 5.66 6.68
C TRP A 195 0.38 6.79 7.67
N TRP A 196 1.36 7.13 8.52
CA TRP A 196 1.19 8.21 9.50
C TRP A 196 0.92 9.58 8.85
N ASN A 197 1.55 9.83 7.71
CA ASN A 197 1.40 11.07 6.98
C ASN A 197 0.48 10.83 5.78
N PRO A 198 -0.75 11.36 5.76
CA PRO A 198 -1.67 11.23 4.64
C PRO A 198 -1.09 11.70 3.30
N ALA A 199 -0.20 12.72 3.32
CA ALA A 199 0.44 13.21 2.11
C ALA A 199 1.30 12.14 1.40
N VAL A 200 1.80 11.14 2.12
CA VAL A 200 2.52 10.00 1.51
C VAL A 200 1.53 9.07 0.78
N GLU A 201 0.34 8.85 1.34
CA GLU A 201 -0.71 8.07 0.68
C GLU A 201 -1.20 8.78 -0.60
N ASP A 202 -1.43 10.08 -0.52
CA ASP A 202 -1.78 10.91 -1.68
C ASP A 202 -0.69 10.85 -2.75
N GLN A 203 0.58 10.93 -2.35
CA GLN A 203 1.70 10.82 -3.27
C GLN A 203 1.75 9.43 -3.92
N CYS A 204 1.42 8.36 -3.19
CA CYS A 204 1.34 7.01 -3.75
C CYS A 204 0.19 6.91 -4.77
N SER A 205 -0.99 7.39 -4.42
CA SER A 205 -2.15 7.42 -5.31
C SER A 205 -1.90 8.25 -6.57
N ASP A 206 -1.18 9.34 -6.44
CA ASP A 206 -0.77 10.23 -7.53
C ASP A 206 0.17 9.59 -8.57
N ARG A 207 0.73 8.41 -8.30
CA ARG A 207 1.50 7.63 -9.28
C ARG A 207 0.65 7.00 -10.35
N VAL A 208 -0.58 6.69 -9.99
CA VAL A 208 -1.60 6.16 -10.89
C VAL A 208 -2.43 7.29 -11.49
N TYR A 209 -2.87 8.22 -10.67
CA TYR A 209 -3.73 9.34 -11.06
C TYR A 209 -2.98 10.34 -11.95
N ARG A 210 -2.95 10.09 -13.25
CA ARG A 210 -2.26 10.89 -14.28
C ARG A 210 -3.08 10.96 -15.57
N ILE A 211 -2.77 11.96 -16.41
CA ILE A 211 -3.36 12.12 -17.74
C ILE A 211 -3.00 10.88 -18.59
N GLY A 212 -3.98 10.37 -19.33
CA GLY A 212 -3.81 9.23 -20.24
C GLY A 212 -4.30 7.89 -19.67
N GLN A 213 -5.06 7.94 -18.59
CA GLN A 213 -5.81 6.79 -18.07
C GLN A 213 -7.21 6.72 -18.67
#